data_183fcc2c2c48bb45943466d4a40b9e99
#
_entry.id   183fcc2c2c48bb45943466d4a40b9e99
#
_cell.length_a   1.000
_cell.length_b   1.000
_cell.length_c   1.000
_cell.angle_alpha   90.00
_cell.angle_beta   90.00
_cell.angle_gamma   90.00
#
_symmetry.space_group_name_H-M   'P 1'
#
loop_
_entity.id
_entity.type
_entity.pdbx_description
1 polymer ?
#
loop_
_entity_poly.entity_id
_entity_poly.type
_entity_poly.pdbx_seq_one_letter_code
_entity_poly.pdbx_strand_id
1 'polypeptide(L)'
;MSLGKYKPQYPRLAQLKTAEKLREHLEKEGIDLGFDENLTSGESSPFAKAHQLRSGNKIGNAFCILPMEGWDGTTDGKPTDLTRRRWKNFAISGAKLLWGCEAVAVQAAGRANPNQLMMNEKNLGDFEELYQMVEREHEAAFGDSSDLLTGLQLTHSGRFCKPNSKTKMEPKILYSHPVLNQKFGLAEDYPLMTDGEISELIDDYVIAAVRAQKTGYKFVDIKHCHGYLGHEFLSAYDREGKYGKSIENRTRFIREIVAGIRAEAPGLDIGVRMSIFDWMPFKQGPEGTGIPATEEPYKYAFGGNDSGQGEDLSESFEFLKALENLDIELLCTTAGSPYYNPHIQRPALFPPSDGYIPPEDPLHGVARQIAAVSEVKKAFPNFYVVGSAYSYLQEWLPNVAQNVLETGKADSIGLGRMVLSYPELPADVLEGTPMKRAKICRTFSDCTTAPRNGMISGCFPLDPFYKKMEIHETLKTIKAS
;
A
#
# COMPACT_ATOMS: atom_id res chain seq x y z
N MET A 1 -9.17 -9.26 -23.68
CA MET A 1 -7.95 -9.68 -24.41
C MET A 1 -7.26 -10.75 -23.60
N SER A 2 -7.01 -11.92 -24.17
CA SER A 2 -6.26 -12.97 -23.46
C SER A 2 -4.84 -12.48 -23.18
N LEU A 3 -4.44 -12.39 -21.90
CA LEU A 3 -3.10 -11.99 -21.48
C LEU A 3 -2.00 -12.92 -22.06
N GLY A 4 -2.36 -14.09 -22.53
CA GLY A 4 -1.44 -15.05 -23.18
C GLY A 4 -0.89 -14.57 -24.53
N LYS A 5 -1.49 -13.56 -25.16
CA LYS A 5 -1.04 -12.95 -26.43
C LYS A 5 -0.43 -11.55 -26.25
N TYR A 6 -0.46 -10.99 -25.04
CA TYR A 6 0.09 -9.68 -24.79
C TYR A 6 1.61 -9.69 -24.87
N LYS A 7 2.17 -8.89 -25.77
CA LYS A 7 3.60 -8.60 -25.84
C LYS A 7 3.80 -7.19 -25.28
N PRO A 8 4.57 -7.03 -24.17
CA PRO A 8 4.85 -5.71 -23.62
C PRO A 8 5.52 -4.80 -24.67
N GLN A 9 5.05 -3.55 -24.73
CA GLN A 9 5.63 -2.50 -25.56
C GLN A 9 7.05 -2.13 -25.07
N TYR A 10 7.25 -2.17 -23.75
CA TYR A 10 8.48 -1.77 -23.09
C TYR A 10 9.34 -2.98 -22.74
N PRO A 11 10.68 -2.83 -22.65
CA PRO A 11 11.56 -3.93 -22.30
C PRO A 11 11.27 -4.39 -20.85
N ARG A 12 11.40 -5.68 -20.63
CA ARG A 12 11.41 -6.21 -19.25
C ARG A 12 12.70 -5.77 -18.57
N LEU A 13 12.63 -5.33 -17.32
CA LEU A 13 13.81 -4.92 -16.56
C LEU A 13 14.92 -5.97 -16.54
N ALA A 14 14.56 -7.26 -16.50
CA ALA A 14 15.52 -8.37 -16.64
C ALA A 14 16.33 -8.37 -17.95
N GLN A 15 15.98 -7.55 -18.95
CA GLN A 15 16.72 -7.36 -20.20
C GLN A 15 17.71 -6.19 -20.12
N LEU A 16 17.48 -5.23 -19.21
CA LEU A 16 18.35 -4.10 -18.91
C LEU A 16 19.41 -4.52 -17.89
N LYS A 17 20.36 -5.38 -18.30
CA LYS A 17 21.23 -6.13 -17.38
C LYS A 17 22.43 -5.33 -16.86
N THR A 18 22.78 -4.21 -17.47
CA THR A 18 23.94 -3.39 -17.12
C THR A 18 23.50 -1.96 -16.84
N ALA A 19 24.25 -1.25 -16.02
CA ALA A 19 24.02 0.17 -15.71
C ALA A 19 23.89 1.02 -16.97
N GLU A 20 24.77 0.78 -17.95
CA GLU A 20 24.73 1.45 -19.25
C GLU A 20 23.38 1.26 -19.94
N LYS A 21 22.88 0.00 -20.07
CA LYS A 21 21.59 -0.28 -20.72
C LYS A 21 20.40 0.32 -19.96
N LEU A 22 20.47 0.33 -18.64
CA LEU A 22 19.41 1.00 -17.85
C LEU A 22 19.44 2.50 -18.11
N ARG A 23 20.62 3.13 -18.08
CA ARG A 23 20.79 4.57 -18.33
C ARG A 23 20.31 4.97 -19.72
N GLU A 24 20.75 4.25 -20.77
CA GLU A 24 20.29 4.46 -22.14
C GLU A 24 18.74 4.38 -22.26
N HIS A 25 18.14 3.42 -21.56
CA HIS A 25 16.68 3.28 -21.58
C HIS A 25 15.98 4.43 -20.85
N LEU A 26 16.47 4.83 -19.68
CA LEU A 26 15.94 5.97 -18.91
C LEU A 26 16.04 7.27 -19.71
N GLU A 27 17.19 7.52 -20.33
CA GLU A 27 17.41 8.69 -21.20
C GLU A 27 16.47 8.71 -22.41
N LYS A 28 16.36 7.55 -23.10
CA LYS A 28 15.46 7.40 -24.27
C LYS A 28 14.00 7.68 -23.93
N GLU A 29 13.53 7.19 -22.78
CA GLU A 29 12.13 7.36 -22.35
C GLU A 29 11.93 8.67 -21.56
N GLY A 30 12.97 9.47 -21.30
CA GLY A 30 12.88 10.73 -20.55
C GLY A 30 12.53 10.51 -19.07
N ILE A 31 13.00 9.42 -18.46
CA ILE A 31 12.68 9.04 -17.08
C ILE A 31 13.79 9.53 -16.14
N ASP A 32 13.46 10.42 -15.21
CA ASP A 32 14.37 10.87 -14.15
C ASP A 32 14.34 9.87 -12.98
N LEU A 33 15.24 8.90 -13.03
CA LEU A 33 15.37 7.88 -12.00
C LEU A 33 16.86 7.65 -11.67
N GLY A 34 17.31 8.14 -10.51
CA GLY A 34 18.66 7.92 -10.02
C GLY A 34 18.87 6.49 -9.54
N PHE A 35 20.08 5.95 -9.77
CA PHE A 35 20.51 4.67 -9.23
C PHE A 35 22.04 4.65 -9.04
N ASP A 36 22.51 3.85 -8.10
CA ASP A 36 23.93 3.64 -7.85
C ASP A 36 24.41 2.36 -8.53
N GLU A 37 25.56 2.39 -9.18
CA GLU A 37 26.08 1.19 -9.85
C GLU A 37 26.61 0.17 -8.85
N ASN A 38 27.20 0.64 -7.74
CA ASN A 38 27.78 -0.20 -6.70
C ASN A 38 26.93 -0.12 -5.44
N LEU A 39 26.65 -1.27 -4.86
CA LEU A 39 25.94 -1.37 -3.60
C LEU A 39 26.91 -1.38 -2.42
N THR A 40 26.53 -0.68 -1.37
CA THR A 40 27.18 -0.74 -0.05
C THR A 40 26.41 -1.70 0.86
N SER A 41 27.11 -2.52 1.62
CA SER A 41 26.54 -3.48 2.55
C SER A 41 27.10 -3.32 3.96
N GLY A 42 26.52 -4.02 4.93
CA GLY A 42 26.91 -3.95 6.33
C GLY A 42 26.59 -2.60 6.97
N GLU A 43 27.32 -2.25 8.03
CA GLU A 43 27.04 -1.05 8.84
C GLU A 43 27.19 0.28 8.08
N SER A 44 28.02 0.32 7.04
CA SER A 44 28.21 1.51 6.20
C SER A 44 27.09 1.71 5.16
N SER A 45 26.23 0.73 4.99
CA SER A 45 25.12 0.80 4.04
C SER A 45 24.07 1.83 4.49
N PRO A 46 23.55 2.68 3.59
CA PRO A 46 22.43 3.55 3.92
C PRO A 46 21.18 2.77 4.35
N PHE A 47 21.06 1.51 3.95
CA PHE A 47 20.00 0.62 4.43
C PHE A 47 20.11 0.27 5.91
N ALA A 48 21.31 0.26 6.49
CA ALA A 48 21.55 -0.05 7.91
C ALA A 48 21.21 1.10 8.86
N LYS A 49 20.84 2.28 8.33
CA LYS A 49 20.54 3.46 9.13
C LYS A 49 19.33 3.23 10.01
N ALA A 50 19.54 3.24 11.33
CA ALA A 50 18.48 3.20 12.32
C ALA A 50 17.83 4.58 12.53
N HIS A 51 16.60 4.58 13.00
CA HIS A 51 15.87 5.78 13.40
C HIS A 51 15.19 5.55 14.76
N GLN A 52 15.14 6.59 15.59
CA GLN A 52 14.41 6.59 16.85
C GLN A 52 13.27 7.60 16.79
N LEU A 53 12.05 7.12 16.99
CA LEU A 53 10.87 7.97 17.06
C LEU A 53 10.87 8.84 18.32
N ARG A 54 10.15 9.94 18.28
CA ARG A 54 9.95 10.82 19.45
C ARG A 54 9.36 10.10 20.66
N SER A 55 8.56 9.06 20.43
CA SER A 55 8.02 8.17 21.47
C SER A 55 9.08 7.33 22.19
N GLY A 56 10.28 7.20 21.62
CA GLY A 56 11.34 6.29 22.08
C GLY A 56 11.38 4.94 21.35
N ASN A 57 10.36 4.58 20.56
CA ASN A 57 10.39 3.38 19.73
C ASN A 57 11.50 3.50 18.66
N LYS A 58 12.12 2.38 18.33
CA LYS A 58 13.25 2.33 17.39
C LYS A 58 12.90 1.55 16.12
N ILE A 59 13.40 2.00 14.99
CA ILE A 59 13.42 1.31 13.71
C ILE A 59 14.87 1.01 13.36
N GLY A 60 15.27 -0.25 13.38
CA GLY A 60 16.69 -0.65 13.33
C GLY A 60 17.35 -0.53 11.96
N ASN A 61 16.57 -0.38 10.88
CA ASN A 61 17.13 -0.17 9.53
C ASN A 61 16.10 0.51 8.60
N ALA A 62 16.51 0.87 7.40
CA ALA A 62 15.70 1.63 6.44
C ALA A 62 14.82 0.74 5.53
N PHE A 63 14.52 -0.50 5.90
CA PHE A 63 13.55 -1.32 5.19
C PHE A 63 12.21 -1.39 5.92
N CYS A 64 11.13 -1.28 5.14
CA CYS A 64 9.77 -1.41 5.61
C CYS A 64 9.00 -2.47 4.82
N ILE A 65 8.30 -3.38 5.49
CA ILE A 65 7.34 -4.28 4.86
C ILE A 65 5.97 -3.61 4.85
N LEU A 66 5.44 -3.39 3.65
CA LEU A 66 4.12 -2.80 3.45
C LEU A 66 2.99 -3.83 3.64
N PRO A 67 1.78 -3.40 4.05
CA PRO A 67 0.64 -4.30 4.22
C PRO A 67 0.29 -5.06 2.94
N MET A 68 0.19 -6.38 3.04
CA MET A 68 -0.13 -7.28 1.92
C MET A 68 -1.25 -8.23 2.33
N GLU A 69 -2.49 -7.86 1.99
CA GLU A 69 -3.69 -8.63 2.32
C GLU A 69 -3.70 -10.01 1.64
N GLY A 70 -4.00 -11.07 2.42
CA GLY A 70 -4.09 -12.43 1.94
C GLY A 70 -5.47 -12.83 1.41
N TRP A 71 -6.54 -12.17 1.88
CA TRP A 71 -7.92 -12.56 1.65
C TRP A 71 -8.21 -14.00 2.11
N ASP A 72 -7.51 -14.44 3.15
CA ASP A 72 -7.42 -15.82 3.62
C ASP A 72 -7.73 -15.99 5.10
N GLY A 73 -8.19 -14.93 5.77
CA GLY A 73 -8.73 -15.02 7.13
C GLY A 73 -10.05 -15.80 7.17
N THR A 74 -10.55 -16.04 8.38
CA THR A 74 -11.88 -16.62 8.57
C THR A 74 -12.99 -15.59 8.34
N THR A 75 -14.23 -16.03 8.20
CA THR A 75 -15.37 -15.12 7.99
C THR A 75 -15.69 -14.25 9.20
N ASP A 76 -15.24 -14.63 10.40
CA ASP A 76 -15.33 -13.83 11.63
C ASP A 76 -14.07 -12.94 11.86
N GLY A 77 -13.15 -12.92 10.88
CA GLY A 77 -11.99 -12.00 10.85
C GLY A 77 -10.76 -12.47 11.60
N LYS A 78 -10.64 -13.77 11.90
CA LYS A 78 -9.45 -14.36 12.54
C LYS A 78 -8.36 -14.73 11.53
N PRO A 79 -7.08 -14.75 11.95
CA PRO A 79 -6.00 -15.26 11.11
C PRO A 79 -6.11 -16.78 10.91
N THR A 80 -5.70 -17.24 9.72
CA THR A 80 -5.51 -18.67 9.40
C THR A 80 -4.02 -19.02 9.37
N ASP A 81 -3.70 -20.28 9.06
CA ASP A 81 -2.30 -20.72 8.87
C ASP A 81 -1.64 -20.02 7.67
N LEU A 82 -2.42 -19.62 6.65
CA LEU A 82 -1.92 -18.82 5.53
C LEU A 82 -1.53 -17.41 5.97
N THR A 83 -2.35 -16.79 6.82
CA THR A 83 -2.05 -15.49 7.45
C THR A 83 -0.78 -15.59 8.29
N ARG A 84 -0.71 -16.60 9.19
CA ARG A 84 0.46 -16.84 10.05
C ARG A 84 1.73 -17.06 9.24
N ARG A 85 1.67 -17.89 8.18
CA ARG A 85 2.80 -18.09 7.28
C ARG A 85 3.29 -16.80 6.64
N ARG A 86 2.38 -15.96 6.18
CA ARG A 86 2.73 -14.68 5.55
C ARG A 86 3.39 -13.73 6.54
N TRP A 87 2.84 -13.58 7.76
CA TRP A 87 3.41 -12.73 8.79
C TRP A 87 4.75 -13.25 9.31
N LYS A 88 4.91 -14.57 9.42
CA LYS A 88 6.21 -15.19 9.70
C LYS A 88 7.25 -14.81 8.63
N ASN A 89 6.90 -14.89 7.34
CA ASN A 89 7.80 -14.49 6.27
C ASN A 89 8.19 -13.00 6.37
N PHE A 90 7.29 -12.14 6.83
CA PHE A 90 7.61 -10.74 7.07
C PHE A 90 8.54 -10.55 8.29
N ALA A 91 8.31 -11.29 9.35
CA ALA A 91 9.15 -11.27 10.55
C ALA A 91 10.62 -11.65 10.24
N ILE A 92 10.84 -12.70 9.44
CA ILE A 92 12.20 -13.18 9.08
C ILE A 92 12.81 -12.44 7.87
N SER A 93 12.24 -11.32 7.46
CA SER A 93 12.73 -10.58 6.27
C SER A 93 14.02 -9.80 6.50
N GLY A 94 14.33 -9.47 7.72
CA GLY A 94 15.41 -8.55 8.08
C GLY A 94 15.00 -7.07 8.08
N ALA A 95 13.80 -6.72 7.60
CA ALA A 95 13.27 -5.37 7.76
C ALA A 95 12.93 -5.07 9.22
N LYS A 96 13.17 -3.86 9.67
CA LYS A 96 12.93 -3.41 11.05
C LYS A 96 11.69 -2.54 11.22
N LEU A 97 10.89 -2.37 10.16
CA LEU A 97 9.57 -1.74 10.19
C LEU A 97 8.56 -2.64 9.49
N LEU A 98 7.55 -3.12 10.20
CA LEU A 98 6.41 -3.82 9.64
C LEU A 98 5.19 -2.89 9.69
N TRP A 99 4.82 -2.31 8.55
CA TRP A 99 3.74 -1.32 8.44
C TRP A 99 2.34 -1.96 8.49
N GLY A 100 2.08 -2.82 9.47
CA GLY A 100 0.79 -3.41 9.72
C GLY A 100 0.53 -4.76 9.07
N CYS A 101 1.52 -5.37 8.42
CA CYS A 101 1.47 -6.68 7.75
C CYS A 101 0.28 -6.87 6.79
N GLU A 102 -0.95 -6.61 7.25
CA GLU A 102 -2.20 -6.57 6.48
C GLU A 102 -3.07 -5.38 6.88
N ALA A 103 -4.01 -4.99 6.01
CA ALA A 103 -5.07 -4.06 6.38
C ALA A 103 -6.17 -4.79 7.15
N VAL A 104 -6.41 -4.34 8.39
CA VAL A 104 -7.37 -4.92 9.33
C VAL A 104 -8.61 -4.04 9.41
N ALA A 105 -9.79 -4.61 9.19
CA ALA A 105 -11.04 -3.87 9.25
C ALA A 105 -11.39 -3.50 10.70
N VAL A 106 -11.88 -2.27 10.91
CA VAL A 106 -12.35 -1.80 12.23
C VAL A 106 -13.79 -2.20 12.51
N GLN A 107 -14.59 -2.43 11.43
CA GLN A 107 -15.95 -2.93 11.53
C GLN A 107 -16.29 -3.90 10.38
N ALA A 108 -17.31 -4.75 10.59
CA ALA A 108 -17.68 -5.78 9.63
C ALA A 108 -18.14 -5.21 8.28
N ALA A 109 -18.94 -4.14 8.30
CA ALA A 109 -19.44 -3.47 7.09
C ALA A 109 -18.34 -2.84 6.25
N GLY A 110 -17.20 -2.49 6.86
CA GLY A 110 -16.04 -1.87 6.22
C GLY A 110 -15.08 -2.83 5.55
N ARG A 111 -15.31 -4.14 5.55
CA ARG A 111 -14.38 -5.14 4.99
C ARG A 111 -14.32 -5.09 3.47
N ALA A 112 -13.10 -5.23 2.90
CA ALA A 112 -12.87 -5.36 1.46
C ALA A 112 -13.27 -6.73 0.91
N ASN A 113 -13.37 -7.74 1.76
CA ASN A 113 -13.84 -9.10 1.45
C ASN A 113 -14.27 -9.83 2.73
N PRO A 114 -15.08 -10.91 2.65
CA PRO A 114 -15.56 -11.64 3.82
C PRO A 114 -14.46 -12.28 4.67
N ASN A 115 -13.27 -12.46 4.10
CA ASN A 115 -12.13 -13.11 4.73
C ASN A 115 -11.04 -12.11 5.14
N GLN A 116 -11.34 -10.81 5.21
CA GLN A 116 -10.43 -9.81 5.73
C GLN A 116 -10.34 -9.92 7.26
N LEU A 117 -9.14 -9.80 7.79
CA LEU A 117 -8.91 -9.69 9.23
C LEU A 117 -9.71 -8.52 9.82
N MET A 118 -10.21 -8.69 11.03
CA MET A 118 -11.02 -7.68 11.72
C MET A 118 -10.65 -7.57 13.20
N MET A 119 -10.36 -6.33 13.65
CA MET A 119 -10.06 -6.05 15.06
C MET A 119 -11.34 -5.93 15.88
N ASN A 120 -11.76 -7.04 16.45
CA ASN A 120 -12.90 -7.09 17.36
C ASN A 120 -12.54 -7.80 18.68
N GLU A 121 -13.41 -7.72 19.68
CA GLU A 121 -13.18 -8.29 21.02
C GLU A 121 -12.90 -9.79 21.01
N LYS A 122 -13.56 -10.53 20.11
CA LYS A 122 -13.41 -12.00 20.04
C LYS A 122 -12.09 -12.44 19.46
N ASN A 123 -11.39 -11.54 18.72
CA ASN A 123 -10.16 -11.86 17.99
C ASN A 123 -8.90 -11.33 18.70
N LEU A 124 -9.01 -10.73 19.90
CA LEU A 124 -7.86 -10.11 20.59
C LEU A 124 -6.72 -11.11 20.80
N GLY A 125 -7.02 -12.30 21.33
CA GLY A 125 -6.02 -13.34 21.56
C GLY A 125 -5.31 -13.80 20.29
N ASP A 126 -6.03 -13.82 19.14
CA ASP A 126 -5.45 -14.17 17.84
C ASP A 126 -4.47 -13.10 17.35
N PHE A 127 -4.78 -11.80 17.57
CA PHE A 127 -3.88 -10.69 17.21
C PHE A 127 -2.68 -10.59 18.14
N GLU A 128 -2.86 -10.87 19.43
CA GLU A 128 -1.76 -10.96 20.41
C GLU A 128 -0.79 -12.09 20.02
N GLU A 129 -1.32 -13.26 19.66
CA GLU A 129 -0.51 -14.40 19.20
C GLU A 129 0.25 -14.05 17.91
N LEU A 130 -0.38 -13.36 16.93
CA LEU A 130 0.30 -12.89 15.71
C LEU A 130 1.45 -11.94 16.05
N TYR A 131 1.23 -10.97 16.93
CA TYR A 131 2.27 -10.05 17.37
C TYR A 131 3.44 -10.80 18.02
N GLN A 132 3.15 -11.64 19.01
CA GLN A 132 4.15 -12.44 19.70
C GLN A 132 4.89 -13.41 18.76
N MET A 133 4.20 -13.98 17.78
CA MET A 133 4.83 -14.81 16.75
C MET A 133 5.83 -13.99 15.92
N VAL A 134 5.47 -12.79 15.50
CA VAL A 134 6.37 -11.89 14.75
C VAL A 134 7.63 -11.60 15.55
N GLU A 135 7.49 -11.21 16.81
CA GLU A 135 8.63 -10.94 17.70
C GLU A 135 9.53 -12.19 17.86
N ARG A 136 8.97 -13.36 18.21
CA ARG A 136 9.72 -14.60 18.37
C ARG A 136 10.46 -15.04 17.11
N GLU A 137 9.80 -14.99 15.95
CA GLU A 137 10.41 -15.41 14.68
C GLU A 137 11.50 -14.45 14.24
N HIS A 138 11.33 -13.15 14.49
CA HIS A 138 12.36 -12.15 14.23
C HIS A 138 13.57 -12.34 15.14
N GLU A 139 13.36 -12.49 16.46
CA GLU A 139 14.41 -12.73 17.42
C GLU A 139 15.18 -14.03 17.13
N ALA A 140 14.47 -15.10 16.77
CA ALA A 140 15.08 -16.36 16.37
C ALA A 140 15.97 -16.23 15.12
N ALA A 141 15.61 -15.34 14.18
CA ALA A 141 16.36 -15.11 12.93
C ALA A 141 17.53 -14.14 13.08
N PHE A 142 17.41 -13.11 13.95
CA PHE A 142 18.36 -11.98 14.01
C PHE A 142 18.92 -11.71 15.41
N GLY A 143 18.51 -12.48 16.43
CA GLY A 143 19.05 -12.41 17.79
C GLY A 143 18.46 -11.30 18.66
N ASP A 144 17.77 -10.31 18.09
CA ASP A 144 17.16 -9.20 18.81
C ASP A 144 15.94 -8.65 18.05
N SER A 145 14.86 -8.35 18.79
CA SER A 145 13.64 -7.71 18.28
C SER A 145 13.41 -6.31 18.86
N SER A 146 14.31 -5.81 19.72
CA SER A 146 14.15 -4.52 20.43
C SER A 146 14.10 -3.29 19.50
N ASP A 147 14.60 -3.42 18.28
CA ASP A 147 14.59 -2.40 17.23
C ASP A 147 13.63 -2.73 16.07
N LEU A 148 12.76 -3.73 16.25
CA LEU A 148 11.67 -4.05 15.33
C LEU A 148 10.43 -3.26 15.71
N LEU A 149 9.97 -2.38 14.81
CA LEU A 149 8.72 -1.66 14.99
C LEU A 149 7.59 -2.33 14.20
N THR A 150 6.66 -2.95 14.92
CA THR A 150 5.49 -3.63 14.33
C THR A 150 4.21 -2.85 14.63
N GLY A 151 3.53 -2.43 13.57
CA GLY A 151 2.25 -1.74 13.63
C GLY A 151 1.08 -2.57 13.14
N LEU A 152 -0.11 -1.97 13.18
CA LEU A 152 -1.33 -2.54 12.60
C LEU A 152 -2.04 -1.51 11.73
N GLN A 153 -2.29 -1.83 10.45
CA GLN A 153 -3.03 -0.94 9.56
C GLN A 153 -4.54 -1.08 9.78
N LEU A 154 -5.18 -0.04 10.30
CA LEU A 154 -6.62 0.04 10.50
C LEU A 154 -7.31 0.59 9.24
N THR A 155 -8.42 -0.03 8.83
CA THR A 155 -9.06 0.31 7.57
C THR A 155 -10.59 0.18 7.58
N HIS A 156 -11.22 0.98 6.73
CA HIS A 156 -12.57 0.81 6.23
C HIS A 156 -12.52 0.95 4.69
N SER A 157 -13.05 -0.04 3.97
CA SER A 157 -12.86 -0.11 2.51
C SER A 157 -13.74 0.83 1.70
N GLY A 158 -14.72 1.49 2.35
CA GLY A 158 -15.55 2.52 1.71
C GLY A 158 -16.29 2.01 0.48
N ARG A 159 -16.06 2.65 -0.64
CA ARG A 159 -16.64 2.29 -1.94
C ARG A 159 -16.36 0.85 -2.36
N PHE A 160 -15.30 0.23 -1.85
CA PHE A 160 -14.86 -1.12 -2.23
C PHE A 160 -15.26 -2.20 -1.21
N CYS A 161 -16.21 -1.91 -0.32
CA CYS A 161 -16.71 -2.88 0.65
C CYS A 161 -17.35 -4.09 -0.02
N LYS A 162 -17.00 -5.29 0.47
CA LYS A 162 -17.57 -6.59 0.11
C LYS A 162 -17.68 -7.46 1.38
N PRO A 163 -18.38 -7.04 2.42
CA PRO A 163 -18.36 -7.71 3.71
C PRO A 163 -18.95 -9.13 3.69
N ASN A 164 -19.90 -9.40 2.80
CA ASN A 164 -20.70 -10.63 2.79
C ASN A 164 -20.44 -11.52 1.57
N SER A 165 -19.74 -11.01 0.54
CA SER A 165 -19.49 -11.76 -0.70
C SER A 165 -18.12 -11.40 -1.28
N LYS A 166 -17.41 -12.39 -1.83
CA LYS A 166 -16.12 -12.14 -2.50
C LYS A 166 -16.26 -11.37 -3.82
N THR A 167 -17.43 -11.37 -4.43
CA THR A 167 -17.68 -10.79 -5.75
C THR A 167 -18.70 -9.66 -5.76
N LYS A 168 -19.67 -9.63 -4.82
CA LYS A 168 -20.68 -8.60 -4.76
C LYS A 168 -20.23 -7.44 -3.87
N MET A 169 -20.24 -6.23 -4.42
CA MET A 169 -19.95 -5.00 -3.68
C MET A 169 -21.17 -4.53 -2.87
N GLU A 170 -20.88 -4.01 -1.68
CA GLU A 170 -21.83 -3.36 -0.77
C GLU A 170 -21.20 -2.03 -0.29
N PRO A 171 -21.08 -1.04 -1.20
CA PRO A 171 -20.32 0.18 -0.93
C PRO A 171 -20.85 1.01 0.22
N LYS A 172 -19.95 1.61 0.97
CA LYS A 172 -20.20 2.70 1.90
C LYS A 172 -19.49 3.93 1.35
N ILE A 173 -20.24 4.90 0.83
CA ILE A 173 -19.70 6.04 0.09
C ILE A 173 -20.00 7.37 0.77
N LEU A 174 -19.10 8.34 0.59
CA LEU A 174 -19.23 9.67 1.17
C LEU A 174 -19.96 10.66 0.26
N TYR A 175 -19.87 10.48 -1.04
CA TYR A 175 -20.46 11.33 -2.06
C TYR A 175 -20.73 10.55 -3.35
N SER A 176 -21.66 11.05 -4.17
CA SER A 176 -21.92 10.49 -5.48
C SER A 176 -20.79 10.87 -6.44
N HIS A 177 -19.98 9.88 -6.84
CA HIS A 177 -18.85 10.08 -7.73
C HIS A 177 -19.24 9.72 -9.17
N PRO A 178 -19.28 10.66 -10.13
CA PRO A 178 -19.87 10.44 -11.44
C PRO A 178 -19.26 9.27 -12.21
N VAL A 179 -17.94 9.17 -12.24
CA VAL A 179 -17.23 8.11 -12.98
C VAL A 179 -17.23 6.78 -12.21
N LEU A 180 -16.95 6.79 -10.91
CA LEU A 180 -16.87 5.55 -10.14
C LEU A 180 -18.24 4.93 -9.86
N ASN A 181 -19.30 5.74 -9.65
CA ASN A 181 -20.64 5.21 -9.52
C ASN A 181 -21.05 4.46 -10.80
N GLN A 182 -20.83 5.06 -11.97
CA GLN A 182 -21.08 4.39 -13.25
C GLN A 182 -20.23 3.12 -13.40
N LYS A 183 -18.93 3.19 -13.10
CA LYS A 183 -18.01 2.03 -13.19
C LYS A 183 -18.45 0.85 -12.35
N PHE A 184 -19.01 1.10 -11.17
CA PHE A 184 -19.42 0.07 -10.22
C PHE A 184 -20.93 -0.20 -10.20
N GLY A 185 -21.68 0.40 -11.12
CA GLY A 185 -23.13 0.16 -11.29
C GLY A 185 -23.96 0.65 -10.11
N LEU A 186 -23.53 1.72 -9.43
CA LEU A 186 -24.30 2.33 -8.35
C LEU A 186 -25.37 3.27 -8.92
N ALA A 187 -26.57 3.22 -8.35
CA ALA A 187 -27.65 4.16 -8.69
C ALA A 187 -27.24 5.60 -8.34
N GLU A 188 -27.86 6.57 -8.99
CA GLU A 188 -27.58 8.00 -8.77
C GLU A 188 -27.95 8.41 -7.33
N ASP A 189 -29.04 7.84 -6.79
CA ASP A 189 -29.54 8.03 -5.43
C ASP A 189 -29.00 7.03 -4.40
N TYR A 190 -27.86 6.38 -4.71
CA TYR A 190 -27.25 5.42 -3.80
C TYR A 190 -26.95 6.06 -2.43
N PRO A 191 -27.31 5.43 -1.30
CA PRO A 191 -27.20 6.02 0.03
C PRO A 191 -25.78 6.47 0.36
N LEU A 192 -25.65 7.69 0.83
CA LEU A 192 -24.40 8.24 1.35
C LEU A 192 -24.31 8.00 2.87
N MET A 193 -23.10 7.79 3.38
CA MET A 193 -22.88 7.74 4.83
C MET A 193 -23.28 9.07 5.47
N THR A 194 -24.07 9.00 6.51
CA THR A 194 -24.48 10.15 7.33
C THR A 194 -23.34 10.60 8.24
N ASP A 195 -23.40 11.84 8.75
CA ASP A 195 -22.43 12.33 9.75
C ASP A 195 -22.50 11.51 11.06
N GLY A 196 -23.68 10.93 11.39
CA GLY A 196 -23.85 10.01 12.52
C GLY A 196 -23.07 8.69 12.31
N GLU A 197 -23.26 8.02 11.16
CA GLU A 197 -22.49 6.81 10.83
C GLU A 197 -20.97 7.07 10.80
N ILE A 198 -20.53 8.26 10.39
CA ILE A 198 -19.12 8.64 10.42
C ILE A 198 -18.63 8.80 11.86
N SER A 199 -19.43 9.39 12.75
CA SER A 199 -19.08 9.51 14.18
C SER A 199 -18.93 8.12 14.83
N GLU A 200 -19.85 7.20 14.59
CA GLU A 200 -19.76 5.82 15.07
C GLU A 200 -18.51 5.10 14.52
N LEU A 201 -18.17 5.32 13.26
CA LEU A 201 -16.96 4.78 12.66
C LEU A 201 -15.68 5.34 13.30
N ILE A 202 -15.65 6.61 13.67
CA ILE A 202 -14.52 7.22 14.40
C ILE A 202 -14.31 6.49 15.73
N ASP A 203 -15.39 6.21 16.47
CA ASP A 203 -15.34 5.45 17.71
C ASP A 203 -14.80 4.01 17.46
N ASP A 204 -15.20 3.35 16.37
CA ASP A 204 -14.67 2.03 15.99
C ASP A 204 -13.16 2.06 15.71
N TYR A 205 -12.64 3.11 15.07
CA TYR A 205 -11.20 3.29 14.89
C TYR A 205 -10.46 3.45 16.22
N VAL A 206 -10.99 4.25 17.14
CA VAL A 206 -10.42 4.46 18.47
C VAL A 206 -10.40 3.15 19.26
N ILE A 207 -11.51 2.43 19.28
CA ILE A 207 -11.63 1.12 19.94
C ILE A 207 -10.64 0.12 19.34
N ALA A 208 -10.50 0.08 18.00
CA ALA A 208 -9.56 -0.80 17.33
C ALA A 208 -8.10 -0.44 17.68
N ALA A 209 -7.76 0.83 17.82
CA ALA A 209 -6.44 1.29 18.24
C ALA A 209 -6.12 0.90 19.69
N VAL A 210 -7.08 1.06 20.61
CA VAL A 210 -6.94 0.59 22.02
C VAL A 210 -6.71 -0.92 22.07
N ARG A 211 -7.43 -1.69 21.26
CA ARG A 211 -7.25 -3.13 21.14
C ARG A 211 -5.88 -3.50 20.58
N ALA A 212 -5.41 -2.79 19.55
CA ALA A 212 -4.08 -2.99 18.99
C ALA A 212 -2.98 -2.75 20.04
N GLN A 213 -3.08 -1.66 20.83
CA GLN A 213 -2.15 -1.40 21.92
C GLN A 213 -2.15 -2.52 22.98
N LYS A 214 -3.33 -2.98 23.39
CA LYS A 214 -3.48 -4.08 24.36
C LYS A 214 -2.87 -5.40 23.89
N THR A 215 -2.86 -5.65 22.57
CA THR A 215 -2.29 -6.86 21.95
C THR A 215 -0.82 -6.72 21.57
N GLY A 216 -0.15 -5.60 21.96
CA GLY A 216 1.30 -5.43 21.89
C GLY A 216 1.79 -4.56 20.74
N TYR A 217 0.94 -4.23 19.75
CA TYR A 217 1.36 -3.39 18.61
C TYR A 217 1.83 -2.02 19.09
N LYS A 218 2.91 -1.52 18.47
CA LYS A 218 3.58 -0.29 18.88
C LYS A 218 3.04 0.95 18.18
N PHE A 219 2.43 0.78 17.03
CA PHE A 219 1.71 1.85 16.34
C PHE A 219 0.50 1.32 15.58
N VAL A 220 -0.42 2.21 15.25
CA VAL A 220 -1.51 1.96 14.30
C VAL A 220 -1.40 2.91 13.12
N ASP A 221 -1.67 2.41 11.92
CA ASP A 221 -1.79 3.21 10.71
C ASP A 221 -3.25 3.47 10.38
N ILE A 222 -3.62 4.74 10.24
CA ILE A 222 -4.95 5.15 9.79
C ILE A 222 -4.92 5.29 8.27
N LYS A 223 -5.39 4.27 7.57
CA LYS A 223 -5.26 4.15 6.11
C LYS A 223 -6.00 5.25 5.35
N HIS A 224 -5.26 6.11 4.64
CA HIS A 224 -5.76 7.21 3.78
C HIS A 224 -5.29 7.06 2.32
N CYS A 225 -5.31 5.83 1.78
CA CYS A 225 -4.81 5.55 0.44
C CYS A 225 -5.70 4.59 -0.35
N HIS A 226 -5.37 4.42 -1.64
CA HIS A 226 -5.93 3.41 -2.55
C HIS A 226 -7.42 3.59 -2.91
N GLY A 227 -8.01 4.75 -2.67
CA GLY A 227 -9.43 5.00 -2.88
C GLY A 227 -10.33 4.42 -1.79
N TYR A 228 -9.75 3.90 -0.67
CA TYR A 228 -10.53 3.47 0.49
C TYR A 228 -11.11 4.68 1.24
N LEU A 229 -11.93 4.45 2.26
CA LEU A 229 -12.75 5.50 2.87
C LEU A 229 -11.94 6.71 3.34
N GLY A 230 -10.78 6.51 4.01
CA GLY A 230 -9.90 7.60 4.42
C GLY A 230 -9.41 8.45 3.24
N HIS A 231 -9.08 7.81 2.10
CA HIS A 231 -8.72 8.52 0.88
C HIS A 231 -9.94 9.21 0.24
N GLU A 232 -11.13 8.59 0.28
CA GLU A 232 -12.37 9.18 -0.24
C GLU A 232 -12.77 10.45 0.52
N PHE A 233 -12.48 10.56 1.83
CA PHE A 233 -12.64 11.81 2.58
C PHE A 233 -11.86 12.95 1.97
N LEU A 234 -10.59 12.72 1.56
CA LEU A 234 -9.73 13.76 1.02
C LEU A 234 -10.25 14.34 -0.30
N SER A 235 -11.04 13.58 -1.06
CA SER A 235 -11.68 14.01 -2.32
C SER A 235 -13.18 14.31 -2.20
N ALA A 236 -13.70 14.46 -0.98
CA ALA A 236 -15.13 14.70 -0.72
C ALA A 236 -15.55 16.16 -0.94
N TYR A 237 -15.20 16.75 -2.09
CA TYR A 237 -15.47 18.15 -2.44
C TYR A 237 -16.96 18.49 -2.46
N ASP A 238 -17.80 17.56 -2.89
CA ASP A 238 -19.25 17.76 -3.05
C ASP A 238 -20.08 17.24 -1.87
N ARG A 239 -19.42 16.63 -0.87
CA ARG A 239 -20.14 16.15 0.31
C ARG A 239 -20.64 17.32 1.14
N GLU A 240 -21.92 17.30 1.48
CA GLU A 240 -22.52 18.22 2.46
C GLU A 240 -22.16 17.75 3.90
N GLY A 241 -22.29 18.66 4.89
CA GLY A 241 -22.09 18.34 6.31
C GLY A 241 -20.65 18.57 6.80
N LYS A 242 -20.34 17.98 7.97
CA LYS A 242 -19.09 18.28 8.71
C LYS A 242 -17.82 17.73 8.04
N TYR A 243 -17.93 16.76 7.13
CA TYR A 243 -16.81 15.98 6.63
C TYR A 243 -16.57 16.18 5.12
N GLY A 244 -17.00 17.29 4.55
CA GLY A 244 -16.86 17.57 3.14
C GLY A 244 -16.62 19.05 2.80
N LYS A 245 -16.48 19.35 1.51
CA LYS A 245 -16.21 20.67 0.92
C LYS A 245 -14.80 21.20 1.24
N SER A 246 -14.60 21.92 2.32
CA SER A 246 -13.29 22.49 2.67
C SER A 246 -12.28 21.43 3.09
N ILE A 247 -11.01 21.69 2.87
CA ILE A 247 -9.93 20.78 3.31
C ILE A 247 -9.97 20.55 4.83
N GLU A 248 -10.36 21.55 5.59
CA GLU A 248 -10.55 21.42 7.05
C GLU A 248 -11.61 20.36 7.38
N ASN A 249 -12.74 20.35 6.69
CA ASN A 249 -13.80 19.38 6.90
C ASN A 249 -13.41 18.01 6.36
N ARG A 250 -12.79 17.93 5.18
CA ARG A 250 -12.32 16.67 4.58
C ARG A 250 -11.24 15.97 5.41
N THR A 251 -10.49 16.73 6.21
CA THR A 251 -9.49 16.20 7.15
C THR A 251 -10.03 16.03 8.59
N ARG A 252 -11.28 16.38 8.86
CA ARG A 252 -11.90 16.24 10.20
C ARG A 252 -11.91 14.79 10.68
N PHE A 253 -12.20 13.84 9.80
CA PHE A 253 -12.22 12.42 10.12
C PHE A 253 -10.92 11.94 10.79
N ILE A 254 -9.78 12.20 10.19
CA ILE A 254 -8.48 11.82 10.79
C ILE A 254 -8.19 12.60 12.09
N ARG A 255 -8.55 13.87 12.15
CA ARG A 255 -8.33 14.68 13.35
C ARG A 255 -9.09 14.15 14.56
N GLU A 256 -10.35 13.77 14.37
CA GLU A 256 -11.20 13.22 15.45
C GLU A 256 -10.71 11.82 15.86
N ILE A 257 -10.29 10.95 14.92
CA ILE A 257 -9.67 9.65 15.22
C ILE A 257 -8.40 9.84 16.04
N VAL A 258 -7.48 10.72 15.62
CA VAL A 258 -6.22 10.97 16.33
C VAL A 258 -6.47 11.50 17.73
N ALA A 259 -7.41 12.44 17.89
CA ALA A 259 -7.78 12.96 19.20
C ALA A 259 -8.31 11.85 20.13
N GLY A 260 -9.18 10.98 19.63
CA GLY A 260 -9.70 9.83 20.39
C GLY A 260 -8.60 8.83 20.77
N ILE A 261 -7.71 8.47 19.82
CA ILE A 261 -6.59 7.57 20.10
C ILE A 261 -5.64 8.16 21.16
N ARG A 262 -5.32 9.45 21.08
CA ARG A 262 -4.47 10.12 22.07
C ARG A 262 -5.09 10.10 23.48
N ALA A 263 -6.43 10.19 23.58
CA ALA A 263 -7.14 10.14 24.85
C ALA A 263 -7.21 8.70 25.42
N GLU A 264 -7.53 7.70 24.59
CA GLU A 264 -7.88 6.35 25.04
C GLU A 264 -6.72 5.34 24.97
N ALA A 265 -5.70 5.60 24.14
CA ALA A 265 -4.50 4.77 23.97
C ALA A 265 -3.22 5.62 24.08
N PRO A 266 -2.98 6.29 25.21
CA PRO A 266 -1.81 7.15 25.37
C PRO A 266 -0.51 6.33 25.19
N GLY A 267 0.45 6.94 24.46
CA GLY A 267 1.75 6.30 24.16
C GLY A 267 1.74 5.36 22.95
N LEU A 268 0.60 5.09 22.32
CA LEU A 268 0.53 4.40 21.04
C LEU A 268 0.96 5.36 19.91
N ASP A 269 1.96 4.98 19.12
CA ASP A 269 2.32 5.77 17.94
C ASP A 269 1.23 5.70 16.86
N ILE A 270 1.09 6.76 16.09
CA ILE A 270 0.13 6.83 14.99
C ILE A 270 0.89 7.10 13.70
N GLY A 271 0.68 6.25 12.72
CA GLY A 271 1.12 6.44 11.35
C GLY A 271 -0.04 6.70 10.40
N VAL A 272 0.26 7.27 9.27
CA VAL A 272 -0.71 7.46 8.18
C VAL A 272 -0.10 6.97 6.87
N ARG A 273 -0.78 6.03 6.22
CA ARG A 273 -0.47 5.69 4.84
C ARG A 273 -1.42 6.41 3.91
N MET A 274 -0.90 7.31 3.07
CA MET A 274 -1.70 8.11 2.17
C MET A 274 -1.31 7.94 0.69
N SER A 275 -2.28 8.09 -0.22
CA SER A 275 -1.98 8.40 -1.60
C SER A 275 -1.63 9.89 -1.68
N ILE A 276 -0.35 10.20 -1.98
CA ILE A 276 0.14 11.60 -2.05
C ILE A 276 -0.56 12.34 -3.18
N PHE A 277 -0.79 11.64 -4.28
CA PHE A 277 -1.58 12.13 -5.40
C PHE A 277 -2.46 11.01 -5.94
N ASP A 278 -3.48 11.39 -6.65
CA ASP A 278 -4.34 10.51 -7.42
C ASP A 278 -4.53 11.08 -8.82
N TRP A 279 -4.93 10.23 -9.73
CA TRP A 279 -5.36 10.60 -11.07
C TRP A 279 -6.80 10.16 -11.29
N MET A 280 -7.42 10.69 -12.32
CA MET A 280 -8.74 10.25 -12.72
C MET A 280 -8.77 8.73 -12.96
N PRO A 281 -9.95 8.09 -12.86
CA PRO A 281 -10.11 6.70 -13.22
C PRO A 281 -9.74 6.42 -14.67
N PHE A 282 -9.14 5.26 -14.89
CA PHE A 282 -8.82 4.74 -16.22
C PHE A 282 -9.70 3.53 -16.54
N LYS A 283 -9.92 3.31 -17.82
CA LYS A 283 -10.63 2.15 -18.38
C LYS A 283 -9.82 1.53 -19.50
N GLN A 284 -10.15 0.30 -19.89
CA GLN A 284 -9.55 -0.36 -21.02
C GLN A 284 -10.03 0.29 -22.33
N GLY A 285 -9.09 0.75 -23.14
CA GLY A 285 -9.34 1.27 -24.50
C GLY A 285 -9.49 0.17 -25.54
N PRO A 286 -9.75 0.51 -26.82
CA PRO A 286 -9.99 -0.44 -27.89
C PRO A 286 -8.88 -1.48 -28.09
N GLU A 287 -7.62 -1.08 -27.90
CA GLU A 287 -6.44 -1.95 -28.07
C GLU A 287 -6.01 -2.62 -26.73
N GLY A 288 -6.83 -2.46 -25.68
CA GLY A 288 -6.53 -3.00 -24.36
C GLY A 288 -5.64 -2.11 -23.49
N THR A 289 -5.08 -1.01 -24.03
CA THR A 289 -4.30 -0.02 -23.30
C THR A 289 -5.20 0.86 -22.44
N GLY A 290 -4.72 1.27 -21.26
CA GLY A 290 -5.44 2.17 -20.38
C GLY A 290 -5.65 3.54 -21.00
N ILE A 291 -6.89 4.03 -20.93
CA ILE A 291 -7.25 5.39 -21.32
C ILE A 291 -8.04 6.06 -20.19
N PRO A 292 -8.06 7.40 -20.09
CA PRO A 292 -8.92 8.12 -19.17
C PRO A 292 -10.38 7.66 -19.27
N ALA A 293 -11.06 7.54 -18.15
CA ALA A 293 -12.46 7.08 -18.12
C ALA A 293 -13.44 8.18 -18.58
N THR A 294 -13.03 9.45 -18.52
CA THR A 294 -13.79 10.62 -18.97
C THR A 294 -12.87 11.59 -19.69
N GLU A 295 -13.42 12.40 -20.60
CA GLU A 295 -12.75 13.54 -21.25
C GLU A 295 -13.10 14.87 -20.56
N GLU A 296 -14.09 14.86 -19.65
CA GLU A 296 -14.50 16.03 -18.88
C GLU A 296 -13.47 16.40 -17.82
N PRO A 297 -13.40 17.68 -17.40
CA PRO A 297 -12.58 18.10 -16.28
C PRO A 297 -12.84 17.26 -15.01
N TYR A 298 -11.78 16.88 -14.31
CA TYR A 298 -11.88 15.94 -13.19
C TYR A 298 -11.30 16.50 -11.91
N LYS A 299 -12.16 16.80 -10.94
CA LYS A 299 -11.79 17.46 -9.67
C LYS A 299 -11.58 16.50 -8.49
N TYR A 300 -11.86 15.21 -8.64
CA TYR A 300 -11.86 14.27 -7.51
C TYR A 300 -10.50 13.57 -7.28
N ALA A 301 -9.48 13.96 -8.01
CA ALA A 301 -8.11 13.47 -7.82
C ALA A 301 -7.41 14.29 -6.73
N PHE A 302 -7.43 13.82 -5.49
CA PHE A 302 -6.69 14.48 -4.42
C PHE A 302 -5.18 14.49 -4.72
N GLY A 303 -4.54 15.65 -4.65
CA GLY A 303 -3.14 15.82 -5.04
C GLY A 303 -2.90 15.73 -6.56
N GLY A 304 -3.96 15.75 -7.36
CA GLY A 304 -3.93 15.83 -8.81
C GLY A 304 -4.31 17.21 -9.31
N ASN A 305 -3.89 17.54 -10.54
CA ASN A 305 -4.23 18.81 -11.20
C ASN A 305 -5.64 18.76 -11.83
N ASP A 306 -6.12 19.88 -12.33
CA ASP A 306 -7.45 20.04 -12.94
C ASP A 306 -7.69 19.14 -14.16
N SER A 307 -6.63 18.67 -14.84
CA SER A 307 -6.78 17.71 -15.93
C SER A 307 -7.09 16.30 -15.44
N GLY A 308 -6.85 16.02 -14.16
CA GLY A 308 -6.94 14.68 -13.58
C GLY A 308 -5.87 13.70 -14.06
N GLN A 309 -4.83 14.16 -14.77
CA GLN A 309 -3.74 13.34 -15.33
C GLN A 309 -2.34 13.90 -15.02
N GLY A 310 -2.21 14.65 -13.96
CA GLY A 310 -0.95 15.19 -13.48
C GLY A 310 -1.03 15.49 -11.99
N GLU A 311 0.10 15.73 -11.37
CA GLU A 311 0.23 16.02 -9.94
C GLU A 311 0.05 17.52 -9.66
N ASP A 312 -0.68 17.85 -8.61
CA ASP A 312 -0.65 19.12 -7.88
C ASP A 312 -0.70 18.82 -6.38
N LEU A 313 0.43 18.87 -5.74
CA LEU A 313 0.58 18.48 -4.34
C LEU A 313 0.11 19.53 -3.33
N SER A 314 -0.47 20.66 -3.77
CA SER A 314 -0.85 21.78 -2.89
C SER A 314 -1.77 21.33 -1.76
N GLU A 315 -2.90 20.65 -2.05
CA GLU A 315 -3.80 20.13 -1.01
C GLU A 315 -3.18 18.97 -0.21
N SER A 316 -2.33 18.16 -0.84
CA SER A 316 -1.58 17.11 -0.14
C SER A 316 -0.65 17.71 0.91
N PHE A 317 -0.03 18.85 0.64
CA PHE A 317 0.81 19.57 1.60
C PHE A 317 -0.02 20.19 2.71
N GLU A 318 -1.23 20.69 2.45
CA GLU A 318 -2.15 21.14 3.50
C GLU A 318 -2.56 19.99 4.43
N PHE A 319 -2.82 18.81 3.87
CA PHE A 319 -3.10 17.61 4.66
C PHE A 319 -1.89 17.18 5.49
N LEU A 320 -0.70 17.15 4.91
CA LEU A 320 0.55 16.82 5.62
C LEU A 320 0.82 17.81 6.77
N LYS A 321 0.60 19.10 6.55
CA LYS A 321 0.68 20.10 7.61
C LYS A 321 -0.33 19.84 8.74
N ALA A 322 -1.53 19.39 8.39
CA ALA A 322 -2.51 18.99 9.42
C ALA A 322 -2.03 17.76 10.21
N LEU A 323 -1.40 16.75 9.56
CA LEU A 323 -0.81 15.59 10.24
C LEU A 323 0.38 15.98 11.13
N GLU A 324 1.25 16.89 10.68
CA GLU A 324 2.36 17.43 11.49
C GLU A 324 1.84 18.15 12.74
N ASN A 325 0.78 18.96 12.61
CA ASN A 325 0.11 19.63 13.72
C ASN A 325 -0.58 18.64 14.70
N LEU A 326 -0.88 17.44 14.27
CA LEU A 326 -1.38 16.34 15.11
C LEU A 326 -0.24 15.51 15.73
N ASP A 327 1.00 15.96 15.61
CA ASP A 327 2.19 15.29 16.12
C ASP A 327 2.38 13.86 15.58
N ILE A 328 1.99 13.63 14.34
CA ILE A 328 2.26 12.38 13.64
C ILE A 328 3.68 12.42 13.09
N GLU A 329 4.44 11.33 13.30
CA GLU A 329 5.82 11.21 12.81
C GLU A 329 5.95 10.19 11.68
N LEU A 330 5.15 9.11 11.71
CA LEU A 330 5.20 8.02 10.76
C LEU A 330 4.32 8.30 9.53
N LEU A 331 4.93 8.46 8.37
CA LEU A 331 4.25 8.67 7.09
C LEU A 331 4.65 7.59 6.08
N CYS A 332 3.68 6.85 5.56
CA CYS A 332 3.91 5.93 4.45
C CYS A 332 3.19 6.43 3.20
N THR A 333 3.90 6.57 2.11
CA THR A 333 3.40 7.19 0.89
C THR A 333 3.11 6.17 -0.20
N THR A 334 2.09 6.44 -1.00
CA THR A 334 1.74 5.72 -2.24
C THR A 334 1.02 6.70 -3.17
N ALA A 335 0.47 6.24 -4.28
CA ALA A 335 -0.32 7.05 -5.20
C ALA A 335 -1.53 6.27 -5.72
N GLY A 336 -2.55 6.96 -6.18
CA GLY A 336 -3.69 6.39 -6.87
C GLY A 336 -4.41 5.24 -6.17
N SER A 337 -5.07 4.41 -6.97
CA SER A 337 -5.86 3.27 -6.51
C SER A 337 -5.66 2.03 -7.39
N PRO A 338 -5.55 0.83 -6.79
CA PRO A 338 -5.48 -0.41 -7.56
C PRO A 338 -6.80 -0.77 -8.27
N TYR A 339 -7.90 -0.08 -7.96
CA TYR A 339 -9.24 -0.37 -8.46
C TYR A 339 -9.62 0.43 -9.71
N TYR A 340 -9.02 1.61 -9.91
CA TYR A 340 -9.42 2.48 -11.03
C TYR A 340 -8.27 3.13 -11.80
N ASN A 341 -7.04 3.19 -11.25
CA ASN A 341 -5.84 3.61 -11.97
C ASN A 341 -4.59 2.79 -11.53
N PRO A 342 -4.63 1.45 -11.72
CA PRO A 342 -3.61 0.54 -11.20
C PRO A 342 -2.19 0.82 -11.70
N HIS A 343 -1.98 1.43 -12.87
CA HIS A 343 -0.65 1.79 -13.38
C HIS A 343 0.01 2.90 -12.55
N ILE A 344 -0.80 3.80 -11.96
CA ILE A 344 -0.33 4.85 -11.04
C ILE A 344 0.06 4.23 -9.69
N GLN A 345 -0.82 3.39 -9.11
CA GLN A 345 -0.63 2.85 -7.78
C GLN A 345 0.44 1.77 -7.72
N ARG A 346 0.49 0.90 -8.72
CA ARG A 346 1.32 -0.31 -8.73
C ARG A 346 1.93 -0.57 -10.10
N PRO A 347 2.96 0.15 -10.51
CA PRO A 347 3.59 -0.04 -11.80
C PRO A 347 3.85 -1.51 -12.11
N ALA A 348 3.45 -1.98 -13.30
CA ALA A 348 3.59 -3.37 -13.73
C ALA A 348 3.40 -3.49 -15.25
N LEU A 349 4.25 -4.27 -15.92
CA LEU A 349 4.06 -4.60 -17.34
C LEU A 349 2.86 -5.51 -17.58
N PHE A 350 2.55 -6.38 -16.62
CA PHE A 350 1.47 -7.36 -16.71
C PHE A 350 0.34 -6.94 -15.78
N PRO A 351 -0.78 -6.43 -16.32
CA PRO A 351 -1.92 -6.01 -15.51
C PRO A 351 -2.63 -7.21 -14.86
N PRO A 352 -3.45 -7.00 -13.82
CA PRO A 352 -4.39 -8.01 -13.34
C PRO A 352 -5.47 -8.28 -14.39
N SER A 353 -6.23 -9.39 -14.23
CA SER A 353 -7.24 -9.83 -15.21
C SER A 353 -8.34 -8.81 -15.54
N ASP A 354 -8.66 -7.93 -14.58
CA ASP A 354 -9.64 -6.85 -14.71
C ASP A 354 -9.00 -5.47 -14.99
N GLY A 355 -7.71 -5.44 -15.28
CA GLY A 355 -6.95 -4.25 -15.57
C GLY A 355 -6.83 -3.95 -17.08
N TYR A 356 -5.91 -3.07 -17.41
CA TYR A 356 -5.57 -2.65 -18.76
C TYR A 356 -4.04 -2.66 -18.94
N ILE A 357 -3.59 -2.73 -20.18
CA ILE A 357 -2.17 -2.57 -20.54
C ILE A 357 -1.71 -1.19 -20.09
N PRO A 358 -0.57 -1.05 -19.39
CA PRO A 358 -0.09 0.26 -18.94
C PRO A 358 0.10 1.21 -20.14
N PRO A 359 -0.41 2.45 -20.04
CA PRO A 359 -0.30 3.43 -21.12
C PRO A 359 1.10 4.05 -21.25
N GLU A 360 1.97 3.81 -20.30
CA GLU A 360 3.33 4.33 -20.20
C GLU A 360 4.30 3.21 -19.76
N ASP A 361 5.61 3.43 -19.92
CA ASP A 361 6.59 2.55 -19.28
C ASP A 361 6.39 2.60 -17.77
N PRO A 362 6.20 1.45 -17.09
CA PRO A 362 5.99 1.46 -15.64
C PRO A 362 7.12 2.09 -14.83
N LEU A 363 8.31 2.31 -15.39
CA LEU A 363 9.38 3.08 -14.75
C LEU A 363 9.00 4.55 -14.57
N HIS A 364 8.17 5.14 -15.46
CA HIS A 364 7.60 6.49 -15.23
C HIS A 364 6.79 6.52 -13.94
N GLY A 365 5.96 5.51 -13.71
CA GLY A 365 5.16 5.41 -12.49
C GLY A 365 6.02 5.26 -11.22
N VAL A 366 7.15 4.54 -11.30
CA VAL A 366 8.12 4.44 -10.20
C VAL A 366 8.80 5.78 -9.93
N ALA A 367 9.34 6.41 -10.99
CA ALA A 367 10.04 7.71 -10.89
C ALA A 367 9.10 8.79 -10.34
N ARG A 368 7.85 8.84 -10.81
CA ARG A 368 6.83 9.78 -10.34
C ARG A 368 6.54 9.64 -8.85
N GLN A 369 6.39 8.41 -8.35
CA GLN A 369 6.18 8.20 -6.92
C GLN A 369 7.42 8.60 -6.10
N ILE A 370 8.63 8.30 -6.55
CA ILE A 370 9.88 8.71 -5.87
C ILE A 370 10.03 10.24 -5.88
N ALA A 371 9.71 10.91 -6.98
CA ALA A 371 9.74 12.37 -7.07
C ALA A 371 8.76 13.01 -6.09
N ALA A 372 7.50 12.55 -6.04
CA ALA A 372 6.50 13.06 -5.11
C ALA A 372 6.92 12.85 -3.64
N VAL A 373 7.49 11.70 -3.31
CA VAL A 373 8.04 11.42 -1.97
C VAL A 373 9.18 12.38 -1.63
N SER A 374 10.08 12.66 -2.59
CA SER A 374 11.17 13.60 -2.42
C SER A 374 10.67 15.02 -2.10
N GLU A 375 9.62 15.49 -2.79
CA GLU A 375 9.01 16.79 -2.50
C GLU A 375 8.40 16.82 -1.09
N VAL A 376 7.72 15.75 -0.68
CA VAL A 376 7.20 15.62 0.69
C VAL A 376 8.32 15.67 1.71
N LYS A 377 9.40 14.89 1.54
CA LYS A 377 10.51 14.86 2.49
C LYS A 377 11.23 16.20 2.61
N LYS A 378 11.36 16.94 1.51
CA LYS A 378 11.93 18.30 1.52
C LYS A 378 11.04 19.29 2.27
N ALA A 379 9.72 19.25 2.02
CA ALA A 379 8.76 20.19 2.63
C ALA A 379 8.48 19.87 4.11
N PHE A 380 8.53 18.59 4.50
CA PHE A 380 8.18 18.11 5.84
C PHE A 380 9.29 17.17 6.39
N PRO A 381 10.46 17.70 6.74
CA PRO A 381 11.61 16.89 7.16
C PRO A 381 11.39 16.13 8.48
N ASN A 382 10.39 16.53 9.28
CA ASN A 382 10.10 15.93 10.59
C ASN A 382 9.36 14.58 10.48
N PHE A 383 8.75 14.26 9.34
CA PHE A 383 8.21 12.92 9.13
C PHE A 383 9.32 11.90 8.88
N TYR A 384 9.16 10.71 9.45
CA TYR A 384 9.82 9.51 8.97
C TYR A 384 9.04 8.97 7.78
N VAL A 385 9.58 9.16 6.59
CA VAL A 385 8.87 8.92 5.32
C VAL A 385 9.26 7.58 4.72
N VAL A 386 8.26 6.69 4.56
CA VAL A 386 8.38 5.41 3.86
C VAL A 386 7.90 5.58 2.42
N GLY A 387 8.79 5.38 1.44
CA GLY A 387 8.46 5.37 0.02
C GLY A 387 7.86 4.05 -0.45
N SER A 388 7.21 4.04 -1.62
CA SER A 388 6.57 2.86 -2.23
C SER A 388 6.99 2.65 -3.70
N ALA A 389 6.37 1.66 -4.37
CA ALA A 389 6.54 1.29 -5.79
C ALA A 389 7.83 0.54 -6.17
N TYR A 390 8.77 0.33 -5.29
CA TYR A 390 10.08 -0.27 -5.58
C TYR A 390 10.03 -1.70 -6.15
N SER A 391 8.98 -2.48 -5.90
CA SER A 391 8.90 -3.89 -6.37
C SER A 391 9.02 -4.04 -7.90
N TYR A 392 8.62 -3.03 -8.70
CA TYR A 392 8.76 -3.07 -10.15
C TYR A 392 10.22 -3.01 -10.60
N LEU A 393 11.10 -2.42 -9.81
CA LEU A 393 12.54 -2.27 -10.11
C LEU A 393 13.30 -3.60 -10.18
N GLN A 394 12.74 -4.68 -9.69
CA GLN A 394 13.27 -6.06 -9.82
C GLN A 394 14.75 -6.15 -9.40
N GLU A 395 15.65 -6.48 -10.32
CA GLU A 395 17.09 -6.55 -10.06
C GLU A 395 17.69 -5.19 -9.68
N TRP A 396 17.14 -4.09 -10.15
CA TRP A 396 17.62 -2.73 -9.89
C TRP A 396 17.07 -2.13 -8.61
N LEU A 397 16.23 -2.88 -7.87
CA LEU A 397 15.63 -2.38 -6.64
C LEU A 397 16.67 -1.88 -5.63
N PRO A 398 17.71 -2.64 -5.28
CA PRO A 398 18.70 -2.15 -4.30
C PRO A 398 19.45 -0.91 -4.79
N ASN A 399 19.78 -0.86 -6.08
CA ASN A 399 20.55 0.24 -6.67
C ASN A 399 19.78 1.57 -6.65
N VAL A 400 18.51 1.55 -7.02
CA VAL A 400 17.64 2.74 -6.95
C VAL A 400 17.31 3.09 -5.50
N ALA A 401 17.04 2.09 -4.66
CA ALA A 401 16.71 2.29 -3.26
C ALA A 401 17.88 2.90 -2.47
N GLN A 402 19.13 2.45 -2.73
CA GLN A 402 20.31 3.06 -2.15
C GLN A 402 20.42 4.54 -2.51
N ASN A 403 20.29 4.88 -3.80
CA ASN A 403 20.31 6.26 -4.27
C ASN A 403 19.24 7.13 -3.61
N VAL A 404 18.03 6.60 -3.45
CA VAL A 404 16.92 7.30 -2.77
C VAL A 404 17.29 7.64 -1.32
N LEU A 405 17.89 6.70 -0.58
CA LEU A 405 18.31 6.92 0.82
C LEU A 405 19.50 7.87 0.92
N GLU A 406 20.52 7.70 0.09
CA GLU A 406 21.75 8.55 0.10
C GLU A 406 21.43 10.00 -0.29
N THR A 407 20.51 10.19 -1.22
CA THR A 407 20.08 11.54 -1.62
C THR A 407 18.97 12.13 -0.73
N GLY A 408 18.56 11.42 0.34
CA GLY A 408 17.58 11.90 1.32
C GLY A 408 16.17 12.08 0.77
N LYS A 409 15.80 11.35 -0.29
CA LYS A 409 14.45 11.43 -0.89
C LYS A 409 13.39 10.72 -0.04
N ALA A 410 13.78 9.72 0.74
CA ALA A 410 12.95 9.03 1.72
C ALA A 410 13.83 8.53 2.89
N ASP A 411 13.21 8.17 4.02
CA ASP A 411 13.91 7.58 5.17
C ASP A 411 13.88 6.04 5.13
N SER A 412 12.91 5.46 4.44
CA SER A 412 12.72 4.01 4.38
C SER A 412 12.12 3.54 3.05
N ILE A 413 12.52 2.33 2.67
CA ILE A 413 12.13 1.66 1.42
C ILE A 413 11.01 0.66 1.70
N GLY A 414 9.79 1.00 1.26
CA GLY A 414 8.61 0.19 1.45
C GLY A 414 8.49 -0.93 0.41
N LEU A 415 8.50 -2.18 0.86
CA LEU A 415 8.42 -3.37 0.03
C LEU A 415 7.06 -4.05 0.17
N GLY A 416 6.32 -4.17 -0.94
CA GLY A 416 5.04 -4.88 -0.98
C GLY A 416 5.16 -6.21 -1.71
N ARG A 417 4.85 -6.23 -3.02
CA ARG A 417 4.81 -7.46 -3.82
C ARG A 417 6.10 -8.29 -3.82
N MET A 418 7.26 -7.63 -3.69
CA MET A 418 8.56 -8.30 -3.70
C MET A 418 8.67 -9.32 -2.56
N VAL A 419 8.23 -8.99 -1.36
CA VAL A 419 8.36 -9.85 -0.18
C VAL A 419 7.39 -11.03 -0.14
N LEU A 420 6.43 -11.11 -1.07
CA LEU A 420 5.59 -12.30 -1.20
C LEU A 420 6.33 -13.47 -1.85
N SER A 421 7.37 -13.22 -2.63
CA SER A 421 8.20 -14.25 -3.27
C SER A 421 9.64 -14.25 -2.77
N TYR A 422 10.12 -13.11 -2.27
CA TYR A 422 11.47 -12.92 -1.78
C TYR A 422 11.44 -12.19 -0.43
N PRO A 423 10.91 -12.83 0.63
CA PRO A 423 10.84 -12.19 1.94
C PRO A 423 12.22 -11.79 2.48
N GLU A 424 13.27 -12.58 2.27
CA GLU A 424 14.62 -12.34 2.81
C GLU A 424 15.40 -11.24 2.06
N LEU A 425 14.81 -10.56 1.06
CA LEU A 425 15.53 -9.54 0.28
C LEU A 425 16.16 -8.43 1.14
N PRO A 426 15.50 -7.87 2.17
CA PRO A 426 16.14 -6.88 3.05
C PRO A 426 17.42 -7.41 3.73
N ALA A 427 17.37 -8.62 4.29
CA ALA A 427 18.54 -9.25 4.92
C ALA A 427 19.67 -9.47 3.91
N ASP A 428 19.35 -10.07 2.75
CA ASP A 428 20.35 -10.32 1.70
C ASP A 428 21.03 -9.02 1.24
N VAL A 429 20.30 -7.91 1.12
CA VAL A 429 20.85 -6.60 0.72
C VAL A 429 21.75 -6.03 1.82
N LEU A 430 21.33 -6.07 3.08
CA LEU A 430 22.12 -5.60 4.22
C LEU A 430 23.43 -6.36 4.37
N GLU A 431 23.40 -7.68 4.16
CA GLU A 431 24.57 -8.56 4.23
C GLU A 431 25.47 -8.48 2.98
N GLY A 432 25.01 -7.88 1.88
CA GLY A 432 25.71 -7.89 0.60
C GLY A 432 25.64 -9.24 -0.12
N THR A 433 24.68 -10.07 0.25
CA THR A 433 24.43 -11.36 -0.40
C THR A 433 23.82 -11.14 -1.80
N PRO A 434 24.31 -11.81 -2.86
CA PRO A 434 23.77 -11.66 -4.20
C PRO A 434 22.27 -12.01 -4.27
N MET A 435 21.50 -11.18 -4.95
CA MET A 435 20.05 -11.37 -5.08
C MET A 435 19.70 -12.73 -5.71
N LYS A 436 18.75 -13.43 -5.12
CA LYS A 436 18.21 -14.72 -5.57
C LYS A 436 17.24 -14.51 -6.73
N ARG A 437 17.74 -14.44 -7.97
CA ARG A 437 16.96 -14.09 -9.19
C ARG A 437 15.66 -14.90 -9.37
N ALA A 438 15.64 -16.15 -8.93
CA ALA A 438 14.46 -17.01 -9.01
C ALA A 438 13.32 -16.55 -8.09
N LYS A 439 13.61 -15.76 -7.05
CA LYS A 439 12.63 -15.21 -6.09
C LYS A 439 12.15 -13.81 -6.44
N ILE A 440 12.85 -13.08 -7.32
CA ILE A 440 12.54 -11.68 -7.66
C ILE A 440 11.15 -11.58 -8.27
N CYS A 441 10.26 -10.79 -7.66
CA CYS A 441 8.92 -10.52 -8.16
C CYS A 441 8.98 -9.91 -9.57
N ARG A 442 8.34 -10.57 -10.54
CA ARG A 442 8.26 -10.11 -11.95
C ARG A 442 7.01 -9.29 -12.25
N THR A 443 6.28 -8.91 -11.23
CA THR A 443 5.03 -8.12 -11.33
C THR A 443 4.00 -8.72 -12.30
N PHE A 444 3.86 -10.05 -12.30
CA PHE A 444 2.86 -10.78 -13.10
C PHE A 444 1.42 -10.55 -12.67
N SER A 445 1.21 -9.85 -11.58
CA SER A 445 -0.08 -9.47 -10.99
C SER A 445 -0.98 -10.62 -10.51
N ASP A 446 -0.47 -11.85 -10.41
CA ASP A 446 -1.21 -13.01 -9.92
C ASP A 446 -1.77 -12.81 -8.50
N CYS A 447 -0.97 -12.20 -7.61
CA CYS A 447 -1.39 -11.82 -6.25
C CYS A 447 -2.55 -10.82 -6.19
N THR A 448 -2.92 -10.19 -7.31
CA THR A 448 -4.09 -9.31 -7.44
C THR A 448 -5.18 -9.97 -8.27
N THR A 449 -4.84 -10.68 -9.35
CA THR A 449 -5.79 -11.40 -10.18
C THR A 449 -6.56 -12.46 -9.38
N ALA A 450 -5.88 -13.21 -8.51
CA ALA A 450 -6.52 -14.22 -7.68
C ALA A 450 -7.64 -13.65 -6.79
N PRO A 451 -7.42 -12.64 -5.92
CA PRO A 451 -8.49 -12.07 -5.09
C PRO A 451 -9.59 -11.36 -5.91
N ARG A 452 -9.26 -10.80 -7.09
CA ARG A 452 -10.27 -10.23 -8.01
C ARG A 452 -11.26 -11.28 -8.52
N ASN A 453 -10.84 -12.54 -8.54
CA ASN A 453 -11.66 -13.69 -8.92
C ASN A 453 -12.11 -14.53 -7.71
N GLY A 454 -12.21 -13.94 -6.52
CA GLY A 454 -12.72 -14.57 -5.31
C GLY A 454 -11.77 -15.59 -4.64
N MET A 455 -10.51 -15.66 -5.07
CA MET A 455 -9.50 -16.55 -4.52
C MET A 455 -8.67 -15.86 -3.44
N ILE A 456 -7.84 -16.61 -2.73
CA ILE A 456 -6.83 -16.07 -1.79
C ILE A 456 -5.71 -15.36 -2.56
N SER A 457 -5.03 -14.40 -1.91
CA SER A 457 -3.85 -13.74 -2.46
C SER A 457 -2.56 -14.50 -2.08
N GLY A 458 -1.60 -14.53 -3.00
CA GLY A 458 -0.29 -15.14 -2.79
C GLY A 458 0.58 -15.05 -4.03
N CYS A 459 1.86 -15.38 -3.93
CA CYS A 459 2.75 -15.41 -5.09
C CYS A 459 2.72 -16.77 -5.77
N PHE A 460 1.70 -17.05 -6.58
CA PHE A 460 1.54 -18.32 -7.28
C PHE A 460 2.67 -18.66 -8.26
N PRO A 461 3.26 -17.71 -9.00
CA PRO A 461 4.33 -18.04 -9.96
C PRO A 461 5.65 -18.43 -9.31
N LEU A 462 6.02 -17.81 -8.17
CA LEU A 462 7.40 -17.85 -7.66
C LEU A 462 7.52 -18.46 -6.25
N ASP A 463 6.48 -18.42 -5.42
CA ASP A 463 6.50 -19.10 -4.12
C ASP A 463 6.15 -20.58 -4.31
N PRO A 464 7.07 -21.53 -4.00
CA PRO A 464 6.81 -22.96 -4.17
C PRO A 464 5.59 -23.48 -3.39
N PHE A 465 5.23 -22.81 -2.29
CA PHE A 465 4.06 -23.15 -1.47
C PHE A 465 2.76 -22.89 -2.25
N TYR A 466 2.56 -21.65 -2.74
CA TYR A 466 1.37 -21.29 -3.51
C TYR A 466 1.34 -21.95 -4.88
N LYS A 467 2.51 -22.16 -5.50
CA LYS A 467 2.64 -22.80 -6.82
C LYS A 467 2.07 -24.23 -6.86
N LYS A 468 2.10 -24.93 -5.72
CA LYS A 468 1.59 -26.31 -5.58
C LYS A 468 0.09 -26.39 -5.30
N MET A 469 -0.57 -25.28 -5.00
CA MET A 469 -2.00 -25.26 -4.70
C MET A 469 -2.83 -25.47 -5.99
N GLU A 470 -3.90 -26.22 -5.91
CA GLU A 470 -4.87 -26.46 -7.00
C GLU A 470 -5.41 -25.15 -7.60
N ILE A 471 -5.61 -24.15 -6.76
CA ILE A 471 -6.06 -22.81 -7.15
C ILE A 471 -5.12 -22.13 -8.18
N HIS A 472 -3.86 -22.54 -8.27
CA HIS A 472 -2.91 -22.05 -9.28
C HIS A 472 -3.30 -22.45 -10.69
N GLU A 473 -3.84 -23.67 -10.90
CA GLU A 473 -4.30 -24.10 -12.22
C GLU A 473 -5.55 -23.32 -12.66
N THR A 474 -6.47 -23.07 -11.73
CA THR A 474 -7.63 -22.20 -11.98
C THR A 474 -7.17 -20.79 -12.39
N LEU A 475 -6.17 -20.24 -11.71
CA LEU A 475 -5.63 -18.91 -12.02
C LEU A 475 -4.97 -18.86 -13.42
N LYS A 476 -4.27 -19.92 -13.83
CA LYS A 476 -3.71 -20.02 -15.18
C LYS A 476 -4.80 -20.01 -16.26
N THR A 477 -5.90 -20.72 -16.02
CA THR A 477 -7.05 -20.75 -16.92
C THR A 477 -7.66 -19.37 -17.10
N ILE A 478 -7.89 -18.63 -15.99
CA ILE A 478 -8.41 -17.26 -16.00
C ILE A 478 -7.49 -16.31 -16.78
N LYS A 479 -6.18 -16.46 -16.65
CA LYS A 479 -5.21 -15.60 -17.36
C LYS A 479 -5.09 -15.95 -18.85
N ALA A 480 -5.48 -17.16 -19.26
CA ALA A 480 -5.46 -17.59 -20.64
C ALA A 480 -6.75 -17.21 -21.41
N SER A 481 -7.87 -17.01 -20.71
CA SER A 481 -9.14 -16.53 -21.26
C SER A 481 -9.09 -15.01 -21.51
#